data_77291ced670b016e0ff795dcf495e0ba
#
_entry.id   77291ced670b016e0ff795dcf495e0ba
#
_cell.length_a   1.000
_cell.length_b   1.000
_cell.length_c   1.000
_cell.angle_alpha   90.00
_cell.angle_beta   90.00
_cell.angle_gamma   90.00
#
_symmetry.space_group_name_H-M   'P 1'
#
loop_
_entity.id
_entity.type
_entity.pdbx_description
1 polymer ?
#
loop_
_entity_poly.entity_id
_entity_poly.type
_entity_poly.pdbx_seq_one_letter_code
_entity_poly.pdbx_strand_id
1 'polypeptide(L)'
;MEYQVTITEILSRTERVEASSALMAEKMVRLRYAKEDIVLDYSDFKSVDFHTSESLFFKSEDRAFTLLHGDSTRLLNEFDFKFDMIFADPPYFLSNGGISIQSGRVVCVDKGEWDRGGTPESIDAFNREWISLCRNKLKDNGTIWISGTYHNIFSVANALTELGFKILNVITWAKTNPPPNISCRYFTYSTEFIIWARKSEKVPHFYNYDLMKQVNEGKQMRDVWQLPAIAPWEKRCGKHPTQKPLSVLSRIILASTKPGAWILDPFTGSSTTGIAANLLGRRFLGIDKEEEYLEISRARKLELEDVRTFASYRKKVKDIALLDKDSPSLFAHEEAPPGYDLPF
;
A
#
# COMPACT_ATOMS: atom_id res chain seq x y z
N MET A 1 -23.21 4.98 -22.45
CA MET A 1 -21.83 5.08 -21.94
C MET A 1 -20.95 4.35 -22.94
N GLU A 2 -19.81 4.91 -23.29
CA GLU A 2 -18.86 4.30 -24.22
C GLU A 2 -17.68 3.77 -23.35
N TYR A 3 -17.30 2.52 -23.58
CA TYR A 3 -16.22 1.87 -22.85
C TYR A 3 -15.10 1.53 -23.83
N GLN A 4 -13.86 1.79 -23.45
CA GLN A 4 -12.70 1.29 -24.18
C GLN A 4 -12.26 -0.05 -23.57
N VAL A 5 -12.22 -1.09 -24.39
CA VAL A 5 -11.72 -2.40 -23.97
C VAL A 5 -10.40 -2.67 -24.68
N THR A 6 -9.33 -2.83 -23.94
CA THR A 6 -8.04 -3.26 -24.49
C THR A 6 -7.98 -4.77 -24.50
N ILE A 7 -7.70 -5.34 -25.65
CA ILE A 7 -7.45 -6.79 -25.82
C ILE A 7 -5.93 -6.97 -25.90
N THR A 8 -5.38 -7.78 -25.01
CA THR A 8 -3.95 -8.13 -25.03
C THR A 8 -3.81 -9.63 -25.29
N GLU A 9 -3.18 -9.99 -26.40
CA GLU A 9 -2.82 -11.37 -26.70
C GLU A 9 -1.37 -11.64 -26.33
N ILE A 10 -1.11 -12.75 -25.64
CA ILE A 10 0.24 -13.20 -25.30
C ILE A 10 0.57 -14.41 -26.17
N LEU A 11 1.57 -14.24 -27.01
CA LEU A 11 2.15 -15.31 -27.82
C LEU A 11 3.53 -15.67 -27.26
N SER A 12 3.86 -16.96 -27.23
CA SER A 12 5.14 -17.42 -26.67
C SER A 12 5.63 -18.67 -27.36
N ARG A 13 6.87 -18.62 -27.85
CA ARG A 13 7.57 -19.76 -28.47
C ARG A 13 8.92 -19.98 -27.79
N THR A 14 9.30 -21.24 -27.64
CA THR A 14 10.62 -21.62 -27.15
C THR A 14 11.50 -22.06 -28.32
N GLU A 15 12.59 -21.33 -28.55
CA GLU A 15 13.60 -21.65 -29.58
C GLU A 15 14.78 -22.39 -28.97
N ARG A 16 15.26 -23.44 -29.65
CA ARG A 16 16.51 -24.12 -29.29
C ARG A 16 17.67 -23.55 -30.11
N VAL A 17 18.68 -23.06 -29.47
CA VAL A 17 19.87 -22.51 -30.11
C VAL A 17 21.15 -23.05 -29.45
N GLU A 18 22.16 -23.34 -30.26
CA GLU A 18 23.48 -23.68 -29.75
C GLU A 18 24.28 -22.39 -29.57
N ALA A 19 24.77 -22.15 -28.37
CA ALA A 19 25.54 -20.95 -28.02
C ALA A 19 26.55 -21.23 -26.92
N SER A 20 27.59 -20.40 -26.83
CA SER A 20 28.65 -20.54 -25.84
C SER A 20 28.22 -20.11 -24.41
N SER A 21 27.08 -19.42 -24.28
CA SER A 21 26.49 -19.00 -22.98
C SER A 21 25.01 -18.68 -23.15
N ALA A 22 24.23 -18.68 -22.03
CA ALA A 22 22.84 -18.29 -22.02
C ALA A 22 22.61 -16.87 -22.56
N LEU A 23 23.49 -15.93 -22.21
CA LEU A 23 23.44 -14.54 -22.70
C LEU A 23 23.61 -14.47 -24.23
N MET A 24 24.49 -15.33 -24.79
CA MET A 24 24.71 -15.39 -26.24
C MET A 24 23.53 -16.03 -26.95
N ALA A 25 22.92 -17.06 -26.36
CA ALA A 25 21.71 -17.69 -26.87
C ALA A 25 20.55 -16.68 -26.96
N GLU A 26 20.30 -15.93 -25.89
CA GLU A 26 19.29 -14.87 -25.86
C GLU A 26 19.55 -13.79 -26.92
N LYS A 27 20.80 -13.33 -27.06
CA LYS A 27 21.18 -12.33 -28.07
C LYS A 27 20.94 -12.82 -29.49
N MET A 28 21.23 -14.09 -29.77
CA MET A 28 20.97 -14.69 -31.08
C MET A 28 19.48 -14.76 -31.40
N VAL A 29 18.66 -15.16 -30.46
CA VAL A 29 17.19 -15.24 -30.64
C VAL A 29 16.59 -13.83 -30.82
N ARG A 30 17.00 -12.85 -30.03
CA ARG A 30 16.58 -11.43 -30.18
C ARG A 30 16.92 -10.89 -31.57
N LEU A 31 18.09 -11.23 -32.09
CA LEU A 31 18.52 -10.76 -33.41
C LEU A 31 17.72 -11.41 -34.56
N ARG A 32 17.39 -12.71 -34.43
CA ARG A 32 16.54 -13.42 -35.37
C ARG A 32 15.11 -12.89 -35.35
N TYR A 33 14.58 -12.62 -34.15
CA TYR A 33 13.26 -12.01 -33.98
C TYR A 33 13.20 -10.60 -34.60
N ALA A 34 14.20 -9.76 -34.34
CA ALA A 34 14.30 -8.40 -34.91
C ALA A 34 14.45 -8.37 -36.42
N LYS A 35 14.94 -9.47 -37.05
CA LYS A 35 15.08 -9.63 -38.51
C LYS A 35 13.89 -10.33 -39.15
N GLU A 36 12.85 -10.61 -38.38
CA GLU A 36 11.65 -11.38 -38.79
C GLU A 36 11.97 -12.83 -39.24
N ASP A 37 13.16 -13.37 -38.89
CA ASP A 37 13.46 -14.80 -39.05
C ASP A 37 12.65 -15.68 -38.11
N ILE A 38 12.15 -15.12 -37.04
CA ILE A 38 11.21 -15.71 -36.08
C ILE A 38 10.00 -14.79 -36.00
N VAL A 39 8.85 -15.26 -36.43
CA VAL A 39 7.57 -14.56 -36.32
C VAL A 39 6.66 -15.40 -35.43
N LEU A 40 6.10 -14.76 -34.39
CA LEU A 40 5.08 -15.42 -33.57
C LEU A 40 3.73 -15.32 -34.28
N ASP A 41 2.99 -16.40 -34.28
CA ASP A 41 1.69 -16.50 -34.92
C ASP A 41 0.65 -17.13 -33.97
N TYR A 42 -0.55 -17.38 -34.47
CA TYR A 42 -1.64 -17.95 -33.66
C TYR A 42 -1.30 -19.33 -33.05
N SER A 43 -0.38 -20.10 -33.63
CA SER A 43 0.07 -21.35 -33.03
C SER A 43 0.88 -21.18 -31.75
N ASP A 44 1.39 -19.97 -31.53
CA ASP A 44 2.14 -19.57 -30.34
C ASP A 44 1.26 -18.94 -29.25
N PHE A 45 -0.05 -18.87 -29.47
CA PHE A 45 -1.02 -18.28 -28.55
C PHE A 45 -0.98 -18.96 -27.17
N LYS A 46 -0.89 -18.17 -26.12
CA LYS A 46 -0.92 -18.64 -24.72
C LYS A 46 -2.15 -18.19 -23.96
N SER A 47 -2.47 -16.94 -24.06
CA SER A 47 -3.60 -16.35 -23.34
C SER A 47 -4.06 -15.06 -23.98
N VAL A 48 -5.32 -14.71 -23.75
CA VAL A 48 -5.88 -13.39 -24.05
C VAL A 48 -6.39 -12.78 -22.76
N ASP A 49 -6.15 -11.48 -22.60
CA ASP A 49 -6.63 -10.70 -21.48
C ASP A 49 -7.45 -9.52 -22.00
N PHE A 50 -8.57 -9.24 -21.33
CA PHE A 50 -9.48 -8.14 -21.69
C PHE A 50 -9.50 -7.14 -20.54
N HIS A 51 -9.08 -5.92 -20.83
CA HIS A 51 -9.09 -4.82 -19.85
C HIS A 51 -10.05 -3.72 -20.29
N THR A 52 -11.00 -3.39 -19.42
CA THR A 52 -11.89 -2.24 -19.61
C THR A 52 -11.24 -1.00 -19.01
N SER A 53 -11.27 0.13 -19.72
CA SER A 53 -10.54 1.35 -19.34
C SER A 53 -11.16 2.17 -18.20
N GLU A 54 -12.18 1.68 -17.51
CA GLU A 54 -12.69 2.34 -16.31
C GLU A 54 -11.97 1.84 -15.06
N SER A 55 -10.88 2.51 -14.72
CA SER A 55 -10.19 2.27 -13.44
C SER A 55 -10.85 2.99 -12.27
N LEU A 56 -11.62 4.05 -12.51
CA LEU A 56 -12.29 4.80 -11.44
C LEU A 56 -13.46 4.00 -10.86
N PHE A 57 -13.27 3.51 -9.64
CA PHE A 57 -14.29 2.75 -8.91
C PHE A 57 -15.21 3.65 -8.08
N PHE A 58 -14.61 4.60 -7.37
CA PHE A 58 -15.36 5.52 -6.49
C PHE A 58 -14.62 6.84 -6.31
N LYS A 59 -15.38 7.94 -6.27
CA LYS A 59 -14.90 9.26 -5.89
C LYS A 59 -15.91 9.92 -4.98
N SER A 60 -15.48 10.34 -3.78
CA SER A 60 -16.37 11.02 -2.82
C SER A 60 -16.76 12.42 -3.30
N GLU A 61 -17.91 12.94 -2.85
CA GLU A 61 -18.44 14.27 -3.24
C GLU A 61 -17.46 15.39 -2.84
N ASP A 62 -16.79 15.26 -1.68
CA ASP A 62 -15.77 16.19 -1.20
C ASP A 62 -14.43 16.07 -1.96
N ARG A 63 -14.34 15.16 -2.93
CA ARG A 63 -13.14 14.85 -3.74
C ARG A 63 -11.89 14.51 -2.91
N ALA A 64 -12.08 14.19 -1.63
CA ALA A 64 -10.98 13.86 -0.72
C ALA A 64 -10.66 12.38 -0.66
N PHE A 65 -11.45 11.53 -1.33
CA PHE A 65 -11.28 10.08 -1.32
C PHE A 65 -11.61 9.49 -2.70
N THR A 66 -10.60 8.87 -3.31
CA THR A 66 -10.73 8.26 -4.64
C THR A 66 -10.25 6.81 -4.59
N LEU A 67 -10.97 5.90 -5.24
CA LEU A 67 -10.59 4.50 -5.41
C LEU A 67 -10.48 4.15 -6.89
N LEU A 68 -9.41 3.46 -7.24
CA LEU A 68 -9.22 2.87 -8.56
C LEU A 68 -9.23 1.33 -8.44
N HIS A 69 -9.93 0.69 -9.37
CA HIS A 69 -9.98 -0.77 -9.49
C HIS A 69 -8.96 -1.24 -10.53
N GLY A 70 -8.06 -2.10 -10.14
CA GLY A 70 -7.10 -2.75 -11.04
C GLY A 70 -5.72 -2.96 -10.45
N ASP A 71 -4.79 -3.38 -11.31
CA ASP A 71 -3.41 -3.61 -10.95
C ASP A 71 -2.64 -2.31 -10.71
N SER A 72 -2.01 -2.19 -9.55
CA SER A 72 -1.28 -0.98 -9.16
C SER A 72 -0.10 -0.71 -10.09
N THR A 73 0.60 -1.75 -10.57
CA THR A 73 1.76 -1.57 -11.45
C THR A 73 1.33 -1.03 -12.80
N ARG A 74 0.16 -1.39 -13.29
CA ARG A 74 -0.45 -0.83 -14.50
C ARG A 74 -0.95 0.59 -14.24
N LEU A 75 -1.84 0.75 -13.25
CA LEU A 75 -2.55 2.01 -13.02
C LEU A 75 -1.60 3.16 -12.64
N LEU A 76 -0.52 2.89 -11.90
CA LEU A 76 0.48 3.90 -11.58
C LEU A 76 1.19 4.47 -12.83
N ASN A 77 1.16 3.79 -13.96
CA ASN A 77 1.71 4.31 -15.22
C ASN A 77 0.70 5.20 -15.99
N GLU A 78 -0.59 5.11 -15.69
CA GLU A 78 -1.65 5.75 -16.48
C GLU A 78 -1.88 7.23 -16.15
N PHE A 79 -1.37 7.73 -15.02
CA PHE A 79 -1.56 9.12 -14.63
C PHE A 79 -0.24 9.79 -14.18
N ASP A 80 -0.15 11.11 -14.33
CA ASP A 80 1.01 11.89 -13.87
C ASP A 80 0.61 12.84 -12.75
N PHE A 81 0.45 12.28 -11.54
CA PHE A 81 0.19 13.03 -10.32
C PHE A 81 1.22 12.66 -9.26
N LYS A 82 1.63 13.64 -8.43
CA LYS A 82 2.65 13.45 -7.38
C LYS A 82 2.03 13.58 -5.99
N PHE A 83 2.33 12.62 -5.13
CA PHE A 83 1.83 12.52 -3.77
C PHE A 83 2.86 13.03 -2.76
N ASP A 84 2.36 13.53 -1.64
CA ASP A 84 3.18 13.95 -0.49
C ASP A 84 3.69 12.74 0.28
N MET A 85 2.86 11.71 0.39
CA MET A 85 3.15 10.47 1.09
C MET A 85 2.55 9.27 0.36
N ILE A 86 3.27 8.16 0.38
CA ILE A 86 2.74 6.84 0.01
C ILE A 86 2.80 5.94 1.25
N PHE A 87 1.71 5.26 1.56
CA PHE A 87 1.71 4.09 2.43
C PHE A 87 1.44 2.86 1.58
N ALA A 88 2.15 1.78 1.84
CA ALA A 88 1.96 0.51 1.15
C ALA A 88 1.98 -0.67 2.13
N ASP A 89 1.00 -1.56 1.99
CA ASP A 89 0.93 -2.85 2.66
C ASP A 89 0.94 -3.98 1.60
N PRO A 90 2.10 -4.22 0.94
CA PRO A 90 2.17 -5.14 -0.19
C PRO A 90 1.92 -6.58 0.23
N PRO A 91 1.69 -7.52 -0.70
CA PRO A 91 1.62 -8.95 -0.41
C PRO A 91 2.84 -9.44 0.39
N TYR A 92 2.60 -10.29 1.39
CA TYR A 92 3.67 -10.86 2.23
C TYR A 92 4.13 -12.24 1.76
N PHE A 93 3.47 -12.79 0.74
CA PHE A 93 3.73 -14.10 0.16
C PHE A 93 3.65 -15.24 1.18
N LEU A 94 2.68 -15.18 2.10
CA LEU A 94 2.51 -16.10 3.22
C LEU A 94 1.51 -17.23 2.96
N SER A 95 0.78 -17.19 1.86
CA SER A 95 -0.28 -18.17 1.53
C SER A 95 0.30 -19.49 1.01
N ASN A 96 1.04 -20.19 1.90
CA ASN A 96 1.70 -21.47 1.63
C ASN A 96 0.98 -22.66 2.34
N GLY A 97 -0.32 -22.53 2.65
CA GLY A 97 -1.09 -23.59 3.32
C GLY A 97 -0.79 -23.72 4.83
N GLY A 98 -0.19 -22.72 5.47
CA GLY A 98 0.04 -22.70 6.92
C GLY A 98 -1.25 -22.62 7.74
N ILE A 99 -1.17 -22.95 9.04
CA ILE A 99 -2.28 -22.93 9.98
C ILE A 99 -2.10 -21.80 10.99
N SER A 100 -3.17 -21.03 11.26
CA SER A 100 -3.21 -19.98 12.29
C SER A 100 -4.44 -20.13 13.18
N ILE A 101 -4.46 -19.44 14.33
CA ILE A 101 -5.68 -19.36 15.17
C ILE A 101 -6.28 -17.96 15.04
N GLN A 102 -7.58 -17.89 14.70
CA GLN A 102 -8.38 -16.69 14.82
C GLN A 102 -9.55 -16.96 15.77
N SER A 103 -9.67 -16.14 16.82
CA SER A 103 -10.74 -16.27 17.83
C SER A 103 -10.88 -17.68 18.41
N GLY A 104 -9.74 -18.35 18.69
CA GLY A 104 -9.72 -19.70 19.27
C GLY A 104 -10.01 -20.85 18.30
N ARG A 105 -10.17 -20.59 17.00
CA ARG A 105 -10.36 -21.60 15.94
C ARG A 105 -9.14 -21.71 15.05
N VAL A 106 -8.80 -22.93 14.70
CA VAL A 106 -7.76 -23.21 13.70
C VAL A 106 -8.29 -22.80 12.33
N VAL A 107 -7.57 -21.92 11.64
CA VAL A 107 -7.88 -21.47 10.27
C VAL A 107 -6.68 -21.67 9.37
N CYS A 108 -6.93 -22.04 8.12
CA CYS A 108 -5.88 -22.08 7.09
C CYS A 108 -5.43 -20.66 6.77
N VAL A 109 -4.11 -20.44 6.62
CA VAL A 109 -3.56 -19.17 6.17
C VAL A 109 -3.59 -19.16 4.64
N ASP A 110 -4.78 -19.00 4.08
CA ASP A 110 -4.95 -18.64 2.68
C ASP A 110 -5.59 -17.25 2.64
N LYS A 111 -4.84 -16.28 2.16
CA LYS A 111 -5.27 -14.89 2.06
C LYS A 111 -5.74 -14.53 0.66
N GLY A 112 -5.65 -15.46 -0.28
CA GLY A 112 -6.01 -15.29 -1.68
C GLY A 112 -4.82 -15.54 -2.63
N GLU A 113 -5.13 -15.59 -3.91
CA GLU A 113 -4.11 -15.85 -4.96
C GLU A 113 -3.00 -14.79 -5.00
N TRP A 114 -3.33 -13.55 -4.63
CA TRP A 114 -2.41 -12.43 -4.60
C TRP A 114 -1.28 -12.56 -3.56
N ASP A 115 -1.43 -13.42 -2.54
CA ASP A 115 -0.43 -13.64 -1.47
C ASP A 115 0.26 -15.02 -1.59
N ARG A 116 0.12 -15.73 -2.72
CA ARG A 116 0.80 -17.00 -2.96
C ARG A 116 2.30 -16.78 -3.16
N GLY A 117 3.10 -17.66 -2.54
CA GLY A 117 4.55 -17.55 -2.54
C GLY A 117 5.16 -17.69 -3.93
N GLY A 118 6.18 -16.85 -4.19
CA GLY A 118 7.07 -16.93 -5.35
C GLY A 118 8.47 -17.40 -4.94
N THR A 119 9.39 -17.47 -5.91
CA THR A 119 10.81 -17.60 -5.59
C THR A 119 11.34 -16.29 -5.00
N PRO A 120 12.44 -16.32 -4.22
CA PRO A 120 13.05 -15.08 -3.71
C PRO A 120 13.30 -14.05 -4.81
N GLU A 121 13.77 -14.49 -5.99
CA GLU A 121 14.06 -13.62 -7.13
C GLU A 121 12.80 -12.96 -7.70
N SER A 122 11.66 -13.67 -7.73
CA SER A 122 10.40 -13.11 -8.19
C SER A 122 9.82 -12.10 -7.21
N ILE A 123 9.99 -12.34 -5.91
CA ILE A 123 9.60 -11.41 -4.84
C ILE A 123 10.45 -10.13 -4.92
N ASP A 124 11.77 -10.25 -5.12
CA ASP A 124 12.67 -9.12 -5.27
C ASP A 124 12.34 -8.30 -6.53
N ALA A 125 12.06 -8.97 -7.64
CA ALA A 125 11.64 -8.31 -8.88
C ALA A 125 10.33 -7.53 -8.71
N PHE A 126 9.33 -8.16 -8.10
CA PHE A 126 8.05 -7.51 -7.79
C PHE A 126 8.25 -6.28 -6.91
N ASN A 127 9.00 -6.41 -5.79
CA ASN A 127 9.25 -5.29 -4.89
C ASN A 127 9.99 -4.14 -5.59
N ARG A 128 10.97 -4.44 -6.41
CA ARG A 128 11.71 -3.43 -7.19
C ARG A 128 10.78 -2.69 -8.18
N GLU A 129 9.91 -3.40 -8.85
CA GLU A 129 8.98 -2.83 -9.84
C GLU A 129 8.01 -1.83 -9.20
N TRP A 130 7.18 -2.27 -8.26
CA TRP A 130 6.16 -1.37 -7.69
C TRP A 130 6.77 -0.22 -6.87
N ILE A 131 7.89 -0.43 -6.17
CA ILE A 131 8.59 0.64 -5.44
C ILE A 131 9.15 1.67 -6.40
N SER A 132 9.67 1.26 -7.57
CA SER A 132 10.13 2.17 -8.63
C SER A 132 8.99 3.05 -9.15
N LEU A 133 7.81 2.46 -9.40
CA LEU A 133 6.62 3.21 -9.80
C LEU A 133 6.18 4.20 -8.71
N CYS A 134 6.13 3.76 -7.46
CA CYS A 134 5.83 4.63 -6.32
C CYS A 134 6.84 5.79 -6.22
N ARG A 135 8.14 5.54 -6.44
CA ARG A 135 9.15 6.60 -6.45
C ARG A 135 8.85 7.68 -7.49
N ASN A 136 8.39 7.26 -8.67
CA ASN A 136 7.99 8.20 -9.72
C ASN A 136 6.73 8.99 -9.36
N LYS A 137 5.87 8.49 -8.47
CA LYS A 137 4.65 9.17 -7.98
C LYS A 137 4.86 10.01 -6.72
N LEU A 138 6.03 10.00 -6.11
CA LEU A 138 6.33 10.87 -4.98
C LEU A 138 6.83 12.25 -5.44
N LYS A 139 6.42 13.32 -4.73
CA LYS A 139 7.08 14.62 -4.76
C LYS A 139 8.54 14.48 -4.32
N ASP A 140 9.40 15.43 -4.64
CA ASP A 140 10.82 15.32 -4.29
C ASP A 140 11.08 15.34 -2.78
N ASN A 141 10.23 16.02 -2.01
CA ASN A 141 10.20 16.00 -0.55
C ASN A 141 9.28 14.93 0.04
N GLY A 142 8.71 14.07 -0.79
CA GLY A 142 7.78 13.03 -0.40
C GLY A 142 8.43 11.87 0.33
N THR A 143 7.63 11.15 1.10
CA THR A 143 8.06 9.97 1.85
C THR A 143 7.20 8.75 1.56
N ILE A 144 7.78 7.58 1.72
CA ILE A 144 7.09 6.29 1.61
C ILE A 144 7.19 5.53 2.93
N TRP A 145 6.09 4.91 3.31
CA TRP A 145 5.97 4.01 4.44
C TRP A 145 5.52 2.64 3.94
N ILE A 146 6.28 1.60 4.24
CA ILE A 146 6.00 0.26 3.75
C ILE A 146 5.92 -0.68 4.94
N SER A 147 4.77 -1.32 5.15
CA SER A 147 4.61 -2.34 6.18
C SER A 147 5.05 -3.71 5.68
N GLY A 148 5.48 -4.56 6.62
CA GLY A 148 5.91 -5.90 6.31
C GLY A 148 6.19 -6.74 7.55
N THR A 149 6.36 -8.02 7.28
CA THR A 149 6.87 -8.99 8.25
C THR A 149 8.29 -9.40 7.87
N TYR A 150 8.93 -10.24 8.66
CA TYR A 150 10.27 -10.75 8.35
C TYR A 150 10.35 -11.52 7.00
N HIS A 151 9.22 -11.91 6.43
CA HIS A 151 9.18 -12.62 5.14
C HIS A 151 9.49 -11.73 3.94
N ASN A 152 9.10 -10.44 3.97
CA ASN A 152 9.25 -9.54 2.83
C ASN A 152 10.04 -8.27 3.13
N ILE A 153 10.20 -7.88 4.41
CA ILE A 153 10.75 -6.57 4.78
C ILE A 153 12.20 -6.38 4.33
N PHE A 154 12.99 -7.44 4.29
CA PHE A 154 14.39 -7.38 3.84
C PHE A 154 14.50 -7.13 2.34
N SER A 155 13.67 -7.80 1.54
CA SER A 155 13.55 -7.56 0.10
C SER A 155 13.12 -6.11 -0.19
N VAL A 156 12.12 -5.61 0.54
CA VAL A 156 11.67 -4.21 0.47
C VAL A 156 12.80 -3.23 0.80
N ALA A 157 13.57 -3.49 1.88
CA ALA A 157 14.69 -2.61 2.27
C ALA A 157 15.79 -2.56 1.21
N ASN A 158 16.12 -3.71 0.60
CA ASN A 158 17.08 -3.79 -0.49
C ASN A 158 16.60 -3.00 -1.70
N ALA A 159 15.35 -3.21 -2.14
CA ALA A 159 14.76 -2.49 -3.27
C ALA A 159 14.74 -0.97 -3.05
N LEU A 160 14.37 -0.49 -1.84
CA LEU A 160 14.43 0.93 -1.51
C LEU A 160 15.85 1.50 -1.65
N THR A 161 16.86 0.78 -1.17
CA THR A 161 18.27 1.20 -1.23
C THR A 161 18.77 1.25 -2.68
N GLU A 162 18.50 0.21 -3.47
CA GLU A 162 18.87 0.13 -4.89
C GLU A 162 18.22 1.25 -5.71
N LEU A 163 16.98 1.60 -5.40
CA LEU A 163 16.24 2.68 -6.06
C LEU A 163 16.61 4.08 -5.56
N GLY A 164 17.58 4.22 -4.67
CA GLY A 164 18.09 5.50 -4.20
C GLY A 164 17.16 6.23 -3.21
N PHE A 165 16.31 5.52 -2.49
CA PHE A 165 15.65 6.06 -1.31
C PHE A 165 16.61 6.14 -0.13
N LYS A 166 16.39 7.13 0.75
CA LYS A 166 17.05 7.15 2.05
C LYS A 166 16.10 6.61 3.12
N ILE A 167 16.41 5.45 3.66
CA ILE A 167 15.71 4.90 4.82
C ILE A 167 15.97 5.81 6.03
N LEU A 168 14.90 6.24 6.69
CA LEU A 168 14.91 7.12 7.86
C LEU A 168 14.81 6.31 9.15
N ASN A 169 13.83 5.41 9.21
CA ASN A 169 13.61 4.51 10.34
C ASN A 169 13.07 3.15 9.87
N VAL A 170 13.34 2.14 10.66
CA VAL A 170 12.60 0.88 10.66
C VAL A 170 11.82 0.82 11.97
N ILE A 171 10.52 1.08 11.88
CA ILE A 171 9.64 1.07 13.04
C ILE A 171 9.27 -0.37 13.38
N THR A 172 9.40 -0.75 14.63
CA THR A 172 8.87 -1.99 15.18
C THR A 172 7.50 -1.72 15.80
N TRP A 173 6.44 -2.16 15.12
CA TRP A 173 5.11 -2.15 15.71
C TRP A 173 4.94 -3.39 16.59
N ALA A 174 5.04 -3.20 17.91
CA ALA A 174 4.80 -4.23 18.93
C ALA A 174 3.31 -4.29 19.26
N LYS A 175 2.65 -5.37 18.85
CA LYS A 175 1.23 -5.60 19.11
C LYS A 175 1.02 -5.90 20.60
N THR A 176 0.12 -5.16 21.24
CA THR A 176 -0.20 -5.38 22.67
C THR A 176 -1.05 -6.63 22.90
N ASN A 177 -1.67 -7.18 21.83
CA ASN A 177 -2.56 -8.35 21.87
C ASN A 177 -2.24 -9.31 20.69
N PRO A 178 -1.00 -9.86 20.60
CA PRO A 178 -0.63 -10.77 19.52
C PRO A 178 -1.37 -12.11 19.66
N PRO A 179 -1.62 -12.83 18.53
CA PRO A 179 -2.14 -14.19 18.59
C PRO A 179 -1.09 -15.14 19.22
N PRO A 180 -1.53 -16.18 19.95
CA PRO A 180 -0.61 -17.14 20.57
C PRO A 180 0.12 -17.98 19.51
N ASN A 181 1.34 -18.44 19.84
CA ASN A 181 2.05 -19.44 19.05
C ASN A 181 1.55 -20.84 19.39
N ILE A 182 0.94 -21.52 18.41
CA ILE A 182 0.36 -22.86 18.59
C ILE A 182 1.43 -23.94 18.71
N SER A 183 2.52 -23.81 17.96
CA SER A 183 3.56 -24.85 17.90
C SER A 183 4.38 -24.95 19.18
N CYS A 184 4.43 -23.88 19.98
CA CYS A 184 5.25 -23.74 21.20
C CYS A 184 6.74 -24.05 20.97
N ARG A 185 7.25 -23.90 19.73
CA ARG A 185 8.64 -24.22 19.35
C ARG A 185 9.51 -23.01 19.09
N TYR A 186 8.93 -21.80 19.06
CA TYR A 186 9.61 -20.53 18.86
C TYR A 186 8.83 -19.41 19.55
N PHE A 187 9.40 -18.22 19.62
CA PHE A 187 8.75 -17.06 20.23
C PHE A 187 7.48 -16.67 19.46
N THR A 188 6.48 -16.16 20.18
CA THR A 188 5.26 -15.60 19.57
C THR A 188 5.60 -14.40 18.69
N TYR A 189 5.13 -14.40 17.44
CA TYR A 189 5.26 -13.26 16.55
C TYR A 189 4.36 -12.14 17.02
N SER A 190 4.94 -11.20 17.74
CA SER A 190 4.24 -10.06 18.33
C SER A 190 4.51 -8.74 17.62
N THR A 191 5.34 -8.75 16.58
CA THR A 191 5.78 -7.53 15.90
C THR A 191 5.53 -7.59 14.39
N GLU A 192 5.27 -6.41 13.81
CA GLU A 192 5.42 -6.13 12.38
C GLU A 192 6.38 -4.96 12.21
N PHE A 193 6.97 -4.84 11.03
CA PHE A 193 7.90 -3.77 10.71
C PHE A 193 7.26 -2.76 9.76
N ILE A 194 7.67 -1.49 9.89
CA ILE A 194 7.26 -0.44 8.97
C ILE A 194 8.51 0.36 8.61
N ILE A 195 8.92 0.29 7.36
CA ILE A 195 10.06 1.08 6.88
C ILE A 195 9.56 2.46 6.49
N TRP A 196 10.18 3.50 7.02
CA TRP A 196 10.01 4.88 6.60
C TRP A 196 11.21 5.33 5.78
N ALA A 197 10.97 5.77 4.55
CA ALA A 197 12.02 6.25 3.67
C ALA A 197 11.59 7.55 2.97
N ARG A 198 12.58 8.39 2.61
CA ARG A 198 12.38 9.59 1.80
C ARG A 198 12.96 9.41 0.39
N LYS A 199 12.30 10.05 -0.59
CA LYS A 199 12.67 9.94 -2.00
C LYS A 199 14.07 10.48 -2.31
N SER A 200 14.47 11.59 -1.69
CA SER A 200 15.71 12.29 -2.00
C SER A 200 16.59 12.50 -0.77
N GLU A 201 17.89 12.25 -0.91
CA GLU A 201 18.85 12.62 0.16
C GLU A 201 19.05 14.15 0.27
N LYS A 202 18.85 14.87 -0.84
CA LYS A 202 19.14 16.30 -0.92
C LYS A 202 17.98 17.19 -0.50
N VAL A 203 16.73 16.73 -0.71
CA VAL A 203 15.53 17.49 -0.42
C VAL A 203 14.98 17.06 0.95
N PRO A 204 14.88 17.97 1.93
CA PRO A 204 14.32 17.65 3.25
C PRO A 204 12.85 17.23 3.12
N HIS A 205 12.49 16.14 3.80
CA HIS A 205 11.11 15.73 3.97
C HIS A 205 10.44 16.49 5.12
N PHE A 206 9.11 16.47 5.16
CA PHE A 206 8.37 16.97 6.29
C PHE A 206 8.33 15.94 7.42
N TYR A 207 8.62 16.37 8.66
CA TYR A 207 8.42 15.61 9.89
C TYR A 207 7.84 16.52 10.95
N ASN A 208 6.69 16.13 11.51
CA ASN A 208 6.00 16.91 12.53
C ASN A 208 6.54 16.57 13.93
N TYR A 209 7.76 17.03 14.20
CA TYR A 209 8.51 16.71 15.41
C TYR A 209 7.77 17.12 16.70
N ASP A 210 7.25 18.34 16.74
CA ASP A 210 6.60 18.87 17.96
C ASP A 210 5.29 18.13 18.25
N LEU A 211 4.51 17.83 17.21
CA LEU A 211 3.31 17.02 17.34
C LEU A 211 3.62 15.60 17.83
N MET A 212 4.67 14.99 17.29
CA MET A 212 5.07 13.64 17.73
C MET A 212 5.56 13.64 19.19
N LYS A 213 6.19 14.72 19.67
CA LYS A 213 6.51 14.87 21.08
C LYS A 213 5.24 15.02 21.93
N GLN A 214 4.28 15.81 21.49
CA GLN A 214 3.00 16.00 22.19
C GLN A 214 2.26 14.67 22.33
N VAL A 215 2.14 13.90 21.24
CA VAL A 215 1.54 12.56 21.23
C VAL A 215 2.27 11.59 22.16
N ASN A 216 3.58 11.77 22.37
CA ASN A 216 4.43 10.97 23.24
C ASN A 216 4.74 11.64 24.58
N GLU A 217 3.76 12.34 25.15
CA GLU A 217 3.83 12.93 26.51
C GLU A 217 5.04 13.87 26.69
N GLY A 218 5.34 14.68 25.68
CA GLY A 218 6.43 15.64 25.66
C GLY A 218 7.83 15.06 25.39
N LYS A 219 7.95 13.73 25.22
CA LYS A 219 9.21 13.04 24.90
C LYS A 219 9.34 12.77 23.41
N GLN A 220 10.55 12.64 22.90
CA GLN A 220 10.78 12.21 21.52
C GLN A 220 10.11 10.87 21.23
N MET A 221 9.38 10.78 20.10
CA MET A 221 8.80 9.52 19.64
C MET A 221 9.94 8.54 19.26
N ARG A 222 9.79 7.29 19.69
CA ARG A 222 10.75 6.22 19.40
C ARG A 222 10.27 5.39 18.22
N ASP A 223 11.13 4.54 17.72
CA ASP A 223 10.89 3.61 16.61
C ASP A 223 10.27 2.26 17.06
N VAL A 224 9.97 2.10 18.34
CA VAL A 224 9.18 0.98 18.86
C VAL A 224 7.81 1.50 19.29
N TRP A 225 6.76 1.08 18.57
CA TRP A 225 5.38 1.51 18.83
C TRP A 225 4.57 0.37 19.47
N GLN A 226 4.14 0.57 20.69
CA GLN A 226 3.22 -0.34 21.39
C GLN A 226 1.78 0.08 21.05
N LEU A 227 1.20 -0.54 20.04
CA LEU A 227 -0.16 -0.26 19.57
C LEU A 227 -0.94 -1.57 19.44
N PRO A 228 -2.26 -1.56 19.73
CA PRO A 228 -3.08 -2.74 19.57
C PRO A 228 -3.22 -3.14 18.09
N ALA A 229 -3.49 -4.42 17.85
CA ALA A 229 -4.02 -4.87 16.59
C ALA A 229 -5.43 -4.28 16.37
N ILE A 230 -5.95 -4.46 15.15
CA ILE A 230 -7.24 -3.89 14.75
C ILE A 230 -8.38 -4.22 15.72
N ALA A 231 -9.17 -3.21 16.07
CA ALA A 231 -10.31 -3.35 16.95
C ALA A 231 -11.57 -3.83 16.20
N PRO A 232 -12.51 -4.54 16.88
CA PRO A 232 -13.76 -5.01 16.24
C PRO A 232 -14.60 -3.88 15.61
N TRP A 233 -14.62 -2.69 16.20
CA TRP A 233 -15.38 -1.55 15.70
C TRP A 233 -14.85 -1.00 14.36
N GLU A 234 -13.59 -1.30 14.00
CA GLU A 234 -12.98 -0.92 12.73
C GLU A 234 -13.40 -1.86 11.57
N LYS A 235 -14.09 -2.96 11.86
CA LYS A 235 -14.51 -4.02 10.92
C LYS A 235 -16.00 -4.05 10.63
N ARG A 236 -16.73 -2.99 10.96
CA ARG A 236 -18.20 -2.99 10.85
C ARG A 236 -18.71 -3.10 9.41
N CYS A 237 -18.01 -2.48 8.47
CA CYS A 237 -18.37 -2.49 7.05
C CYS A 237 -17.88 -3.74 6.30
N GLY A 238 -17.20 -4.68 6.97
CA GLY A 238 -16.67 -5.89 6.36
C GLY A 238 -15.35 -6.32 6.98
N LYS A 239 -14.83 -7.46 6.52
CA LYS A 239 -13.57 -8.04 7.01
C LYS A 239 -12.56 -8.12 5.88
N HIS A 240 -11.45 -7.42 6.02
CA HIS A 240 -10.26 -7.64 5.23
C HIS A 240 -9.25 -8.47 6.05
N PRO A 241 -8.60 -9.50 5.47
CA PRO A 241 -7.75 -10.44 6.24
C PRO A 241 -6.60 -9.76 6.98
N THR A 242 -5.98 -8.77 6.35
CA THR A 242 -4.77 -8.09 6.84
C THR A 242 -5.01 -6.62 7.18
N GLN A 243 -6.26 -6.21 7.43
CA GLN A 243 -6.60 -4.82 7.72
C GLN A 243 -5.73 -4.24 8.84
N LYS A 244 -5.05 -3.13 8.54
CA LYS A 244 -4.24 -2.39 9.52
C LYS A 244 -5.12 -1.54 10.45
N PRO A 245 -4.71 -1.31 11.71
CA PRO A 245 -5.47 -0.49 12.65
C PRO A 245 -5.30 1.01 12.36
N LEU A 246 -6.35 1.79 12.57
CA LEU A 246 -6.34 3.25 12.42
C LEU A 246 -5.28 3.93 13.30
N SER A 247 -4.96 3.37 14.45
CA SER A 247 -3.94 3.93 15.36
C SER A 247 -2.55 3.99 14.72
N VAL A 248 -2.18 2.99 13.91
CA VAL A 248 -0.89 2.96 13.19
C VAL A 248 -0.91 3.98 12.06
N LEU A 249 -1.94 3.95 11.20
CA LEU A 249 -2.03 4.82 10.03
C LEU A 249 -2.16 6.30 10.42
N SER A 250 -2.94 6.61 11.46
CA SER A 250 -3.07 7.98 11.95
C SER A 250 -1.73 8.54 12.44
N ARG A 251 -0.93 7.76 13.15
CA ARG A 251 0.41 8.18 13.61
C ARG A 251 1.35 8.45 12.43
N ILE A 252 1.38 7.57 11.44
CA ILE A 252 2.17 7.73 10.21
C ILE A 252 1.80 9.04 9.50
N ILE A 253 0.51 9.26 9.30
CA ILE A 253 -0.02 10.44 8.59
C ILE A 253 0.28 11.72 9.35
N LEU A 254 0.07 11.73 10.66
CA LEU A 254 0.38 12.88 11.53
C LEU A 254 1.87 13.21 11.53
N ALA A 255 2.72 12.19 11.52
CA ALA A 255 4.17 12.38 11.54
C ALA A 255 4.71 12.98 10.24
N SER A 256 4.18 12.60 9.09
CA SER A 256 4.84 12.82 7.80
C SER A 256 4.06 13.68 6.79
N THR A 257 2.87 14.20 7.16
CA THR A 257 2.05 15.01 6.25
C THR A 257 1.45 16.24 6.92
N LYS A 258 1.23 17.30 6.13
CA LYS A 258 0.43 18.48 6.52
C LYS A 258 -1.05 18.26 6.18
N PRO A 259 -2.01 18.99 6.80
CA PRO A 259 -3.39 19.04 6.33
C PRO A 259 -3.46 19.35 4.82
N GLY A 260 -4.43 18.77 4.12
CA GLY A 260 -4.59 18.90 2.67
C GLY A 260 -3.63 18.07 1.81
N ALA A 261 -2.62 17.40 2.40
CA ALA A 261 -1.67 16.57 1.67
C ALA A 261 -2.37 15.40 0.92
N TRP A 262 -1.83 15.03 -0.24
CA TRP A 262 -2.26 13.85 -1.00
C TRP A 262 -1.49 12.59 -0.59
N ILE A 263 -2.23 11.56 -0.28
CA ILE A 263 -1.73 10.25 0.14
C ILE A 263 -2.16 9.19 -0.88
N LEU A 264 -1.22 8.36 -1.29
CA LEU A 264 -1.47 7.18 -2.15
C LEU A 264 -1.30 5.91 -1.32
N ASP A 265 -2.18 4.94 -1.57
CA ASP A 265 -2.01 3.55 -1.12
C ASP A 265 -2.24 2.60 -2.31
N PRO A 266 -1.15 2.04 -2.89
CA PRO A 266 -1.25 1.18 -4.07
C PRO A 266 -1.75 -0.25 -3.77
N PHE A 267 -1.94 -0.61 -2.50
CA PHE A 267 -2.45 -1.90 -2.03
C PHE A 267 -3.48 -1.68 -0.93
N THR A 268 -4.53 -0.91 -1.28
CA THR A 268 -5.35 -0.25 -0.27
C THR A 268 -6.25 -1.18 0.55
N GLY A 269 -6.55 -2.39 0.04
CA GLY A 269 -7.45 -3.31 0.70
C GLY A 269 -8.76 -2.62 1.11
N SER A 270 -9.06 -2.62 2.41
CA SER A 270 -10.21 -1.91 2.97
C SER A 270 -9.95 -0.43 3.29
N SER A 271 -8.91 0.19 2.71
CA SER A 271 -8.57 1.61 2.76
C SER A 271 -8.44 2.22 4.16
N THR A 272 -7.83 1.51 5.11
CA THR A 272 -7.58 2.11 6.43
C THR A 272 -6.72 3.37 6.34
N THR A 273 -5.77 3.41 5.39
CA THR A 273 -4.97 4.60 5.07
C THR A 273 -5.85 5.78 4.67
N GLY A 274 -6.83 5.56 3.78
CA GLY A 274 -7.75 6.60 3.31
C GLY A 274 -8.69 7.09 4.40
N ILE A 275 -9.21 6.18 5.23
CA ILE A 275 -10.05 6.54 6.39
C ILE A 275 -9.25 7.39 7.38
N ALA A 276 -8.01 7.00 7.71
CA ALA A 276 -7.13 7.78 8.58
C ALA A 276 -6.79 9.14 7.96
N ALA A 277 -6.53 9.20 6.65
CA ALA A 277 -6.27 10.43 5.91
C ALA A 277 -7.44 11.42 6.02
N ASN A 278 -8.66 10.97 5.74
CA ASN A 278 -9.85 11.82 5.82
C ASN A 278 -10.17 12.25 7.25
N LEU A 279 -10.03 11.38 8.26
CA LEU A 279 -10.15 11.76 9.67
C LEU A 279 -9.21 12.88 10.07
N LEU A 280 -8.10 13.04 9.37
CA LEU A 280 -7.04 14.02 9.63
C LEU A 280 -7.02 15.17 8.61
N GLY A 281 -8.02 15.33 7.75
CA GLY A 281 -8.10 16.38 6.73
C GLY A 281 -7.06 16.25 5.61
N ARG A 282 -6.68 15.03 5.25
CA ARG A 282 -5.82 14.70 4.10
C ARG A 282 -6.66 14.09 3.00
N ARG A 283 -6.15 14.16 1.76
CA ARG A 283 -6.75 13.59 0.56
C ARG A 283 -6.13 12.24 0.24
N PHE A 284 -6.88 11.38 -0.40
CA PHE A 284 -6.49 9.99 -0.58
C PHE A 284 -6.80 9.46 -1.98
N LEU A 285 -5.89 8.68 -2.52
CA LEU A 285 -6.07 7.76 -3.64
C LEU A 285 -5.69 6.35 -3.20
N GLY A 286 -6.60 5.40 -3.34
CA GLY A 286 -6.37 3.97 -3.12
C GLY A 286 -6.52 3.17 -4.39
N ILE A 287 -5.68 2.13 -4.55
CA ILE A 287 -5.76 1.17 -5.66
C ILE A 287 -5.90 -0.23 -5.08
N ASP A 288 -6.79 -1.03 -5.63
CA ASP A 288 -6.89 -2.45 -5.32
C ASP A 288 -7.38 -3.26 -6.52
N LYS A 289 -6.99 -4.53 -6.60
CA LYS A 289 -7.44 -5.48 -7.63
C LYS A 289 -8.78 -6.09 -7.30
N GLU A 290 -9.11 -6.20 -6.02
CA GLU A 290 -10.27 -6.93 -5.54
C GLU A 290 -11.43 -5.96 -5.31
N GLU A 291 -12.45 -6.05 -6.14
CA GLU A 291 -13.65 -5.21 -6.07
C GLU A 291 -14.35 -5.34 -4.71
N GLU A 292 -14.37 -6.53 -4.12
CA GLU A 292 -14.94 -6.76 -2.78
C GLU A 292 -14.31 -5.84 -1.71
N TYR A 293 -12.98 -5.64 -1.77
CA TYR A 293 -12.30 -4.77 -0.82
C TYR A 293 -12.56 -3.29 -1.09
N LEU A 294 -12.71 -2.92 -2.35
CA LEU A 294 -13.08 -1.56 -2.73
C LEU A 294 -14.51 -1.22 -2.28
N GLU A 295 -15.45 -2.18 -2.33
CA GLU A 295 -16.79 -2.00 -1.77
C GLU A 295 -16.76 -1.79 -0.24
N ILE A 296 -15.94 -2.55 0.49
CA ILE A 296 -15.71 -2.30 1.92
C ILE A 296 -15.14 -0.89 2.13
N SER A 297 -14.19 -0.47 1.30
CA SER A 297 -13.56 0.85 1.35
C SER A 297 -14.56 1.98 1.12
N ARG A 298 -15.42 1.84 0.11
CA ARG A 298 -16.51 2.76 -0.19
C ARG A 298 -17.47 2.88 0.98
N ALA A 299 -17.92 1.75 1.52
CA ALA A 299 -18.84 1.71 2.66
C ALA A 299 -18.24 2.42 3.90
N ARG A 300 -16.95 2.20 4.18
CA ARG A 300 -16.23 2.86 5.28
C ARG A 300 -16.13 4.38 5.06
N LYS A 301 -15.89 4.83 3.83
CA LYS A 301 -15.87 6.28 3.53
C LYS A 301 -17.25 6.90 3.71
N LEU A 302 -18.30 6.28 3.18
CA LEU A 302 -19.67 6.76 3.34
C LEU A 302 -20.11 6.80 4.81
N GLU A 303 -19.66 5.85 5.63
CA GLU A 303 -19.92 5.87 7.08
C GLU A 303 -19.32 7.12 7.77
N LEU A 304 -18.21 7.67 7.27
CA LEU A 304 -17.60 8.89 7.81
C LEU A 304 -18.35 10.18 7.44
N GLU A 305 -19.29 10.15 6.52
CA GLU A 305 -20.12 11.30 6.18
C GLU A 305 -21.15 11.63 7.29
N ASP A 306 -21.48 10.64 8.14
CA ASP A 306 -22.22 10.90 9.36
C ASP A 306 -21.32 11.55 10.42
N VAL A 307 -21.67 12.78 10.81
CA VAL A 307 -20.91 13.61 11.76
C VAL A 307 -20.71 12.92 13.11
N ARG A 308 -21.69 12.13 13.56
CA ARG A 308 -21.57 11.38 14.84
C ARG A 308 -20.57 10.24 14.72
N THR A 309 -20.60 9.53 13.63
CA THR A 309 -19.64 8.46 13.33
C THR A 309 -18.23 9.03 13.19
N PHE A 310 -18.06 10.11 12.43
CA PHE A 310 -16.79 10.80 12.30
C PHE A 310 -16.21 11.20 13.67
N ALA A 311 -16.99 11.88 14.50
CA ALA A 311 -16.57 12.28 15.84
C ALA A 311 -16.26 11.06 16.75
N SER A 312 -17.02 9.96 16.62
CA SER A 312 -16.79 8.71 17.36
C SER A 312 -15.46 8.07 16.98
N TYR A 313 -15.11 8.02 15.68
CA TYR A 313 -13.82 7.51 15.20
C TYR A 313 -12.65 8.32 15.75
N ARG A 314 -12.72 9.65 15.68
CA ARG A 314 -11.69 10.54 16.23
C ARG A 314 -11.45 10.29 17.72
N LYS A 315 -12.51 10.15 18.51
CA LYS A 315 -12.41 9.87 19.96
C LYS A 315 -11.76 8.51 20.27
N LYS A 316 -11.94 7.51 19.40
CA LYS A 316 -11.42 6.14 19.62
C LYS A 316 -9.95 5.99 19.23
N VAL A 317 -9.42 6.85 18.36
CA VAL A 317 -8.01 6.83 17.95
C VAL A 317 -7.22 7.72 18.91
N LYS A 318 -6.40 7.11 19.78
CA LYS A 318 -5.71 7.79 20.88
C LYS A 318 -4.96 9.06 20.45
N ASP A 319 -4.18 8.99 19.40
CA ASP A 319 -3.35 10.10 18.94
C ASP A 319 -4.22 11.28 18.44
N ILE A 320 -5.33 10.98 17.75
CA ILE A 320 -6.30 12.00 17.31
C ILE A 320 -7.04 12.61 18.51
N ALA A 321 -7.50 11.77 19.45
CA ALA A 321 -8.21 12.22 20.62
C ALA A 321 -7.38 13.15 21.53
N LEU A 322 -6.07 12.96 21.57
CA LEU A 322 -5.15 13.87 22.27
C LEU A 322 -5.12 15.26 21.62
N LEU A 323 -5.03 15.30 20.28
CA LEU A 323 -5.02 16.55 19.53
C LEU A 323 -6.34 17.32 19.67
N ASP A 324 -7.46 16.64 19.66
CA ASP A 324 -8.80 17.25 19.80
C ASP A 324 -9.00 17.92 21.17
N LYS A 325 -8.29 17.46 22.21
CA LYS A 325 -8.34 18.09 23.54
C LYS A 325 -7.55 19.40 23.60
N ASP A 326 -6.40 19.43 22.90
CA ASP A 326 -5.46 20.56 23.03
C ASP A 326 -5.72 21.68 22.02
N SER A 327 -6.41 21.39 20.89
CA SER A 327 -6.70 22.37 19.84
C SER A 327 -7.91 21.97 19.01
N PRO A 328 -9.13 22.24 19.48
CA PRO A 328 -10.36 21.89 18.75
C PRO A 328 -10.47 22.54 17.36
N SER A 329 -9.75 23.65 17.10
CA SER A 329 -9.81 24.41 15.85
C SER A 329 -8.78 24.03 14.78
N LEU A 330 -7.77 23.21 15.10
CA LEU A 330 -6.72 22.82 14.15
C LEU A 330 -7.21 21.94 12.97
N PHE A 331 -8.44 21.49 13.04
CA PHE A 331 -9.05 20.61 12.04
C PHE A 331 -10.37 21.16 11.48
N ALA A 332 -10.69 22.43 11.74
CA ALA A 332 -11.70 23.14 10.94
C ALA A 332 -11.18 23.16 9.50
N HIS A 333 -12.05 22.77 8.57
CA HIS A 333 -11.75 22.67 7.13
C HIS A 333 -11.02 23.94 6.65
N GLU A 334 -9.69 23.89 6.54
CA GLU A 334 -9.01 24.79 5.62
C GLU A 334 -9.42 24.31 4.23
N GLU A 335 -10.12 25.17 3.49
CA GLU A 335 -10.41 24.94 2.09
C GLU A 335 -9.09 24.61 1.38
N ALA A 336 -9.07 23.49 0.70
CA ALA A 336 -7.90 23.08 -0.06
C ALA A 336 -7.53 24.17 -1.07
N PRO A 337 -6.23 24.50 -1.21
CA PRO A 337 -5.81 25.46 -2.23
C PRO A 337 -6.34 25.03 -3.59
N PRO A 338 -6.93 25.96 -4.37
CA PRO A 338 -7.45 25.65 -5.68
C PRO A 338 -6.31 25.19 -6.60
N GLY A 339 -6.51 24.11 -7.33
CA GLY A 339 -5.65 23.72 -8.45
C GLY A 339 -4.90 22.40 -8.36
N TYR A 340 -5.19 21.52 -7.40
CA TYR A 340 -4.58 20.19 -7.31
C TYR A 340 -5.67 19.10 -7.22
N ASP A 341 -6.41 18.89 -8.29
CA ASP A 341 -7.32 17.76 -8.42
C ASP A 341 -6.64 16.60 -9.17
N LEU A 342 -7.00 15.37 -8.79
CA LEU A 342 -6.60 14.18 -9.53
C LEU A 342 -7.16 14.25 -10.94
N PRO A 343 -6.47 13.69 -11.95
CA PRO A 343 -6.89 13.71 -13.35
C PRO A 343 -8.10 12.82 -13.69
N PHE A 344 -8.82 12.30 -12.68
CA PHE A 344 -9.98 11.41 -12.84
C PHE A 344 -11.27 12.08 -12.39
#